data_9ac0984d7f354e4812670adda305c41a
#
_entry.id   9ac0984d7f354e4812670adda305c41a
#
_cell.length_a   1.000
_cell.length_b   1.000
_cell.length_c   1.000
_cell.angle_alpha   90.00
_cell.angle_beta   90.00
_cell.angle_gamma   90.00
#
_symmetry.space_group_name_H-M   'P 1'
#
loop_
_entity.id
_entity.type
_entity.pdbx_description
1 polymer ?
#
loop_
_entity_poly.entity_id
_entity_poly.type
_entity_poly.pdbx_seq_one_letter_code
_entity_poly.pdbx_strand_id
1 'polypeptide(L)'
;MAELINVDKLVISKMTPRDLDEVLEIERQSYPTPWSRNAFHSELTANLYAHYFTARIDGMLVGYFGMWVFFDEAHITNIAVNPKFRRQGIGEQMLRFAFRKARELGATKMTLEVRFSNYGAQNLYRKLGFQDRGIRKGYYSDTNEDAIIMWKDDLSPDSPQEDEVKWMM
;
A
#
# COMPACT_ATOMS: atom_id res chain seq x y z
N MET A 1 -16.31 14.46 -7.52
CA MET A 1 -16.55 14.39 -6.06
C MET A 1 -16.35 12.97 -5.57
N ALA A 2 -15.71 12.82 -4.44
CA ALA A 2 -15.57 11.51 -3.81
C ALA A 2 -16.91 11.05 -3.23
N GLU A 3 -17.21 9.76 -3.37
CA GLU A 3 -18.36 9.15 -2.68
C GLU A 3 -18.01 9.01 -1.20
N LEU A 4 -18.96 9.34 -0.33
CA LEU A 4 -18.80 9.16 1.11
C LEU A 4 -18.99 7.70 1.47
N ILE A 5 -18.07 7.19 2.29
CA ILE A 5 -18.09 5.79 2.74
C ILE A 5 -17.92 5.74 4.26
N ASN A 6 -18.29 4.63 4.84
CA ASN A 6 -18.00 4.36 6.25
C ASN A 6 -16.74 3.51 6.34
N VAL A 7 -15.61 4.15 6.68
CA VAL A 7 -14.31 3.48 6.76
C VAL A 7 -14.26 2.41 7.87
N ASP A 8 -15.16 2.48 8.85
CA ASP A 8 -15.24 1.45 9.90
C ASP A 8 -15.70 0.08 9.35
N LYS A 9 -16.27 0.06 8.15
CA LYS A 9 -16.67 -1.17 7.46
C LYS A 9 -15.57 -1.74 6.56
N LEU A 10 -14.38 -1.18 6.60
CA LEU A 10 -13.27 -1.62 5.75
C LEU A 10 -12.86 -3.06 6.10
N VAL A 11 -12.79 -3.90 5.10
CA VAL A 11 -12.31 -5.27 5.20
C VAL A 11 -11.06 -5.40 4.35
N ILE A 12 -9.95 -5.77 4.99
CA ILE A 12 -8.70 -6.03 4.29
C ILE A 12 -8.45 -7.52 4.28
N SER A 13 -8.25 -8.08 3.08
CA SER A 13 -8.04 -9.51 2.91
C SER A 13 -6.99 -9.78 1.85
N LYS A 14 -6.47 -11.01 1.84
CA LYS A 14 -5.45 -11.43 0.88
C LYS A 14 -6.00 -11.30 -0.55
N MET A 15 -5.23 -10.66 -1.42
CA MET A 15 -5.56 -10.55 -2.83
C MET A 15 -5.45 -11.91 -3.51
N THR A 16 -6.40 -12.19 -4.39
CA THR A 16 -6.42 -13.41 -5.21
C THR A 16 -6.54 -13.03 -6.68
N PRO A 17 -6.26 -13.97 -7.63
CA PRO A 17 -6.46 -13.66 -9.05
C PRO A 17 -7.86 -13.21 -9.42
N ARG A 18 -8.87 -13.56 -8.63
CA ARG A 18 -10.26 -13.11 -8.85
C ARG A 18 -10.44 -11.61 -8.65
N ASP A 19 -9.53 -10.97 -7.89
CA ASP A 19 -9.60 -9.54 -7.61
C ASP A 19 -8.98 -8.70 -8.74
N LEU A 20 -8.27 -9.31 -9.69
CA LEU A 20 -7.40 -8.58 -10.61
C LEU A 20 -8.15 -7.68 -11.59
N ASP A 21 -9.38 -8.02 -12.00
CA ASP A 21 -10.15 -7.13 -12.88
C ASP A 21 -10.38 -5.77 -12.23
N GLU A 22 -10.81 -5.78 -10.97
CA GLU A 22 -11.05 -4.56 -10.20
C GLU A 22 -9.74 -3.85 -9.83
N VAL A 23 -8.72 -4.61 -9.46
CA VAL A 23 -7.38 -4.06 -9.13
C VAL A 23 -6.80 -3.34 -10.33
N LEU A 24 -6.84 -3.94 -11.52
CA LEU A 24 -6.31 -3.34 -12.74
C LEU A 24 -7.05 -2.05 -13.11
N GLU A 25 -8.34 -1.96 -12.85
CA GLU A 25 -9.10 -0.75 -13.09
C GLU A 25 -8.58 0.41 -12.23
N ILE A 26 -8.35 0.17 -10.94
CA ILE A 26 -7.77 1.18 -10.04
C ILE A 26 -6.33 1.50 -10.46
N GLU A 27 -5.55 0.50 -10.83
CA GLU A 27 -4.16 0.67 -11.26
C GLU A 27 -4.08 1.59 -12.47
N ARG A 28 -4.92 1.36 -13.48
CA ARG A 28 -4.98 2.20 -14.69
C ARG A 28 -5.35 3.64 -14.39
N GLN A 29 -6.23 3.87 -13.42
CA GLN A 29 -6.66 5.21 -13.02
C GLN A 29 -5.64 5.93 -12.14
N SER A 30 -4.72 5.19 -11.54
CA SER A 30 -3.81 5.71 -10.50
C SER A 30 -2.41 6.00 -11.02
N TYR A 31 -1.97 5.31 -12.06
CA TYR A 31 -0.58 5.37 -12.52
C TYR A 31 -0.48 5.58 -14.04
N PRO A 32 0.49 6.42 -14.49
CA PRO A 32 0.73 6.63 -15.92
C PRO A 32 1.15 5.35 -16.64
N THR A 33 1.93 4.49 -15.97
CA THR A 33 2.37 3.20 -16.49
C THR A 33 1.89 2.11 -15.53
N PRO A 34 0.65 1.62 -15.71
CA PRO A 34 0.09 0.64 -14.80
C PRO A 34 0.77 -0.74 -14.96
N TRP A 35 0.81 -1.49 -13.88
CA TRP A 35 1.22 -2.90 -13.93
C TRP A 35 0.25 -3.69 -14.79
N SER A 36 0.78 -4.69 -15.49
CA SER A 36 -0.02 -5.64 -16.25
C SER A 36 -0.66 -6.70 -15.34
N ARG A 37 -1.68 -7.38 -15.87
CA ARG A 37 -2.27 -8.54 -15.20
C ARG A 37 -1.21 -9.60 -14.90
N ASN A 38 -0.31 -9.87 -15.85
CA ASN A 38 0.74 -10.86 -15.66
C ASN A 38 1.70 -10.49 -14.53
N ALA A 39 2.03 -9.21 -14.38
CA ALA A 39 2.86 -8.74 -13.28
C ALA A 39 2.21 -9.03 -11.92
N PHE A 40 0.95 -8.67 -11.75
CA PHE A 40 0.21 -8.99 -10.51
C PHE A 40 0.09 -10.50 -10.30
N HIS A 41 -0.25 -11.23 -11.34
CA HIS A 41 -0.42 -12.68 -11.25
C HIS A 41 0.87 -13.37 -10.80
N SER A 42 2.01 -12.95 -11.33
CA SER A 42 3.32 -13.47 -10.92
C SER A 42 3.61 -13.19 -9.44
N GLU A 43 3.28 -12.00 -8.96
CA GLU A 43 3.44 -11.67 -7.54
C GLU A 43 2.56 -12.56 -6.65
N LEU A 44 1.33 -12.84 -7.09
CA LEU A 44 0.39 -13.64 -6.30
C LEU A 44 0.73 -15.12 -6.29
N THR A 45 1.37 -15.64 -7.33
CA THR A 45 1.52 -17.10 -7.53
C THR A 45 2.95 -17.58 -7.46
N ALA A 46 3.94 -16.76 -7.79
CA ALA A 46 5.33 -17.19 -7.96
C ALA A 46 6.31 -16.52 -7.00
N ASN A 47 5.95 -15.41 -6.37
CA ASN A 47 6.86 -14.69 -5.48
C ASN A 47 6.54 -15.00 -4.01
N LEU A 48 7.41 -15.81 -3.38
CA LEU A 48 7.23 -16.24 -2.00
C LEU A 48 7.36 -15.11 -0.98
N TYR A 49 7.98 -13.99 -1.36
CA TYR A 49 8.18 -12.84 -0.47
C TYR A 49 7.07 -11.81 -0.60
N ALA A 50 6.18 -11.97 -1.59
CA ALA A 50 5.12 -11.02 -1.88
C ALA A 50 3.87 -11.29 -1.06
N HIS A 51 3.30 -10.21 -0.51
CA HIS A 51 2.07 -10.22 0.26
C HIS A 51 1.19 -9.09 -0.25
N TYR A 52 0.11 -9.44 -0.94
CA TYR A 52 -0.80 -8.49 -1.59
C TYR A 52 -2.18 -8.59 -0.95
N PHE A 53 -2.80 -7.44 -0.75
CA PHE A 53 -4.07 -7.31 -0.04
C PHE A 53 -5.02 -6.38 -0.78
N THR A 54 -6.31 -6.69 -0.66
CA THR A 54 -7.39 -5.82 -1.11
C THR A 54 -8.09 -5.19 0.08
N ALA A 55 -8.60 -3.99 -0.13
CA ALA A 55 -9.43 -3.28 0.85
C ALA A 55 -10.82 -3.08 0.22
N ARG A 56 -11.86 -3.57 0.89
CA ARG A 56 -13.23 -3.51 0.41
C ARG A 56 -14.17 -2.93 1.44
N ILE A 57 -15.19 -2.23 0.96
CA ILE A 57 -16.32 -1.77 1.77
C ILE A 57 -17.60 -2.23 1.08
N ASP A 58 -18.44 -2.98 1.79
CA ASP A 58 -19.68 -3.56 1.25
C ASP A 58 -19.42 -4.31 -0.07
N GLY A 59 -18.32 -5.06 -0.13
CA GLY A 59 -17.93 -5.86 -1.30
C GLY A 59 -17.24 -5.08 -2.41
N MET A 60 -17.21 -3.75 -2.37
CA MET A 60 -16.62 -2.92 -3.40
C MET A 60 -15.14 -2.69 -3.11
N LEU A 61 -14.28 -2.87 -4.12
CA LEU A 61 -12.84 -2.62 -3.98
C LEU A 61 -12.59 -1.11 -3.89
N VAL A 62 -12.05 -0.67 -2.76
CA VAL A 62 -11.74 0.74 -2.52
C VAL A 62 -10.24 1.01 -2.51
N GLY A 63 -9.42 -0.05 -2.43
CA GLY A 63 -7.97 0.09 -2.47
C GLY A 63 -7.27 -1.26 -2.46
N TYR A 64 -5.98 -1.23 -2.66
CA TYR A 64 -5.12 -2.41 -2.56
C TYR A 64 -3.69 -1.98 -2.28
N PHE A 65 -2.89 -2.91 -1.78
CA PHE A 65 -1.45 -2.71 -1.67
C PHE A 65 -0.72 -4.04 -1.75
N GLY A 66 0.56 -3.96 -2.06
CA GLY A 66 1.46 -5.09 -2.04
C GLY A 66 2.74 -4.74 -1.33
N MET A 67 3.34 -5.72 -0.70
CA MET A 67 4.66 -5.57 -0.08
C MET A 67 5.46 -6.85 -0.21
N TRP A 68 6.77 -6.72 -0.28
CA TRP A 68 7.70 -7.81 -0.10
C TRP A 68 8.20 -7.79 1.32
N VAL A 69 8.27 -8.96 1.95
CA VAL A 69 8.89 -9.10 3.26
C VAL A 69 10.05 -10.09 3.14
N PHE A 70 11.24 -9.62 3.44
CA PHE A 70 12.46 -10.40 3.34
C PHE A 70 13.31 -10.14 4.58
N PHE A 71 13.54 -11.17 5.40
CA PHE A 71 14.17 -11.06 6.71
C PHE A 71 13.46 -10.01 7.58
N ASP A 72 14.18 -8.97 7.99
CA ASP A 72 13.67 -7.93 8.89
C ASP A 72 13.15 -6.68 8.17
N GLU A 73 13.08 -6.73 6.83
CA GLU A 73 12.64 -5.58 6.02
C GLU A 73 11.35 -5.87 5.26
N ALA A 74 10.45 -4.90 5.25
CA ALA A 74 9.30 -4.87 4.38
C ALA A 74 9.46 -3.74 3.36
N HIS A 75 9.03 -3.98 2.13
CA HIS A 75 9.08 -3.00 1.04
C HIS A 75 7.69 -2.92 0.40
N ILE A 76 7.04 -1.77 0.50
CA ILE A 76 5.80 -1.51 -0.21
C ILE A 76 6.12 -1.38 -1.70
N THR A 77 5.59 -2.29 -2.51
CA THR A 77 5.83 -2.31 -3.95
C THR A 77 4.81 -1.49 -4.72
N ASN A 78 3.57 -1.48 -4.25
CA ASN A 78 2.54 -0.61 -4.77
C ASN A 78 1.42 -0.44 -3.73
N ILE A 79 0.74 0.68 -3.82
CA ILE A 79 -0.41 1.00 -2.97
C ILE A 79 -1.27 2.01 -3.73
N ALA A 80 -2.56 1.78 -3.77
CA ALA A 80 -3.49 2.69 -4.43
C ALA A 80 -4.86 2.68 -3.76
N VAL A 81 -5.49 3.84 -3.74
CA VAL A 81 -6.88 4.03 -3.32
C VAL A 81 -7.69 4.37 -4.57
N ASN A 82 -8.85 3.73 -4.71
CA ASN A 82 -9.79 4.04 -5.77
C ASN A 82 -10.05 5.56 -5.78
N PRO A 83 -9.88 6.25 -6.93
CA PRO A 83 -10.02 7.71 -6.98
C PRO A 83 -11.33 8.25 -6.44
N LYS A 84 -12.42 7.46 -6.53
CA LYS A 84 -13.74 7.85 -6.01
C LYS A 84 -13.79 7.94 -4.49
N PHE A 85 -12.84 7.31 -3.79
CA PHE A 85 -12.86 7.18 -2.33
C PHE A 85 -11.63 7.78 -1.65
N ARG A 86 -10.88 8.61 -2.34
CA ARG A 86 -9.68 9.25 -1.80
C ARG A 86 -10.02 10.23 -0.68
N ARG A 87 -9.02 10.51 0.17
CA ARG A 87 -9.09 11.45 1.29
C ARG A 87 -10.12 11.08 2.36
N GLN A 88 -10.35 9.78 2.55
CA GLN A 88 -11.29 9.26 3.57
C GLN A 88 -10.62 8.30 4.55
N GLY A 89 -9.27 8.28 4.58
CA GLY A 89 -8.51 7.48 5.53
C GLY A 89 -8.24 6.05 5.11
N ILE A 90 -8.59 5.65 3.89
CA ILE A 90 -8.35 4.26 3.41
C ILE A 90 -6.85 3.96 3.32
N GLY A 91 -6.06 4.86 2.74
CA GLY A 91 -4.62 4.70 2.65
C GLY A 91 -3.95 4.54 4.01
N GLU A 92 -4.37 5.33 4.98
CA GLU A 92 -3.87 5.21 6.35
C GLU A 92 -4.21 3.85 6.95
N GLN A 93 -5.45 3.39 6.79
CA GLN A 93 -5.87 2.10 7.33
C GLN A 93 -5.10 0.95 6.67
N MET A 94 -4.90 0.99 5.36
CA MET A 94 -4.09 -0.01 4.67
C MET A 94 -2.65 -0.04 5.18
N LEU A 95 -2.03 1.12 5.40
CA LEU A 95 -0.66 1.20 5.91
C LEU A 95 -0.56 0.69 7.35
N ARG A 96 -1.53 1.01 8.21
CA ARG A 96 -1.55 0.48 9.57
C ARG A 96 -1.68 -1.05 9.57
N PHE A 97 -2.52 -1.59 8.70
CA PHE A 97 -2.59 -3.03 8.49
C PHE A 97 -1.25 -3.59 8.01
N ALA A 98 -0.61 -2.92 7.03
CA ALA A 98 0.68 -3.34 6.50
C ALA A 98 1.75 -3.39 7.59
N PHE A 99 1.79 -2.40 8.49
CA PHE A 99 2.73 -2.40 9.62
C PHE A 99 2.55 -3.62 10.51
N ARG A 100 1.31 -3.89 10.88
CA ARG A 100 1.02 -5.06 11.73
C ARG A 100 1.36 -6.36 11.02
N LYS A 101 0.97 -6.50 9.76
CA LYS A 101 1.24 -7.72 8.98
C LYS A 101 2.73 -7.94 8.79
N ALA A 102 3.47 -6.87 8.49
CA ALA A 102 4.92 -6.95 8.35
C ALA A 102 5.58 -7.40 9.67
N ARG A 103 5.14 -6.87 10.81
CA ARG A 103 5.62 -7.32 12.13
C ARG A 103 5.36 -8.81 12.33
N GLU A 104 4.16 -9.27 12.02
CA GLU A 104 3.79 -10.69 12.15
C GLU A 104 4.69 -11.58 11.30
N LEU A 105 5.18 -11.06 10.17
CA LEU A 105 6.06 -11.77 9.26
C LEU A 105 7.56 -11.60 9.59
N GLY A 106 7.88 -10.90 10.67
CA GLY A 106 9.25 -10.75 11.15
C GLY A 106 9.96 -9.46 10.78
N ALA A 107 9.29 -8.55 10.06
CA ALA A 107 9.90 -7.27 9.71
C ALA A 107 9.93 -6.32 10.90
N THR A 108 10.98 -5.52 10.98
CA THR A 108 11.16 -4.48 12.00
C THR A 108 11.14 -3.08 11.40
N LYS A 109 11.31 -2.97 10.09
CA LYS A 109 11.36 -1.69 9.36
C LYS A 109 10.72 -1.85 7.99
N MET A 110 10.31 -0.71 7.42
CA MET A 110 9.61 -0.68 6.13
C MET A 110 10.13 0.46 5.27
N THR A 111 10.23 0.21 3.98
CA THR A 111 10.64 1.21 2.99
C THR A 111 9.66 1.28 1.84
N LEU A 112 9.67 2.40 1.15
CA LEU A 112 8.93 2.60 -0.10
C LEU A 112 9.60 3.70 -0.92
N GLU A 113 9.23 3.75 -2.19
CA GLU A 113 9.54 4.86 -3.09
C GLU A 113 8.24 5.60 -3.40
N VAL A 114 8.32 6.91 -3.49
CA VAL A 114 7.16 7.76 -3.86
C VAL A 114 7.59 8.81 -4.86
N ARG A 115 6.72 9.10 -5.85
CA ARG A 115 6.99 10.14 -6.85
C ARG A 115 7.19 11.49 -6.18
N PHE A 116 8.17 12.23 -6.66
CA PHE A 116 8.48 13.55 -6.15
C PHE A 116 7.28 14.50 -6.20
N SER A 117 6.41 14.33 -7.18
CA SER A 117 5.19 15.14 -7.34
C SER A 117 4.01 14.67 -6.51
N ASN A 118 4.07 13.47 -5.90
CA ASN A 118 2.94 12.92 -5.14
C ASN A 118 2.96 13.40 -3.69
N TYR A 119 2.61 14.68 -3.51
CA TYR A 119 2.65 15.32 -2.20
C TYR A 119 1.67 14.72 -1.19
N GLY A 120 0.51 14.32 -1.66
CA GLY A 120 -0.50 13.70 -0.77
C GLY A 120 -0.01 12.41 -0.14
N ALA A 121 0.60 11.54 -0.94
CA ALA A 121 1.18 10.30 -0.44
C ALA A 121 2.37 10.57 0.48
N GLN A 122 3.25 11.50 0.12
CA GLN A 122 4.39 11.88 0.95
C GLN A 122 3.93 12.35 2.33
N ASN A 123 2.91 13.21 2.38
CA ASN A 123 2.37 13.71 3.64
C ASN A 123 1.80 12.60 4.51
N LEU A 124 1.07 11.67 3.89
CA LEU A 124 0.52 10.51 4.60
C LEU A 124 1.65 9.65 5.19
N TYR A 125 2.67 9.35 4.39
CA TYR A 125 3.78 8.51 4.86
C TYR A 125 4.54 9.18 6.01
N ARG A 126 4.82 10.48 5.91
CA ARG A 126 5.49 11.23 6.99
C ARG A 126 4.64 11.25 8.25
N LYS A 127 3.34 11.44 8.12
CA LYS A 127 2.40 11.38 9.25
C LYS A 127 2.48 10.04 9.97
N LEU A 128 2.69 8.96 9.23
CA LEU A 128 2.75 7.61 9.78
C LEU A 128 4.15 7.19 10.22
N GLY A 129 5.11 8.10 10.20
CA GLY A 129 6.44 7.86 10.75
C GLY A 129 7.53 7.54 9.73
N PHE A 130 7.23 7.60 8.43
CA PHE A 130 8.27 7.48 7.41
C PHE A 130 9.11 8.75 7.36
N GLN A 131 10.40 8.58 7.10
CA GLN A 131 11.35 9.68 6.95
C GLN A 131 11.99 9.61 5.56
N ASP A 132 12.20 10.78 4.96
CA ASP A 132 12.91 10.90 3.69
C ASP A 132 14.37 10.46 3.91
N ARG A 133 14.85 9.53 3.10
CA ARG A 133 16.15 8.93 3.30
C ARG A 133 17.04 8.97 2.07
N GLY A 134 16.51 9.46 0.94
CA GLY A 134 17.29 9.58 -0.29
C GLY A 134 16.40 9.88 -1.49
N ILE A 135 17.04 10.09 -2.63
CA ILE A 135 16.38 10.34 -3.91
C ILE A 135 16.98 9.41 -4.94
N ARG A 136 16.11 8.72 -5.71
CA ARG A 136 16.51 7.98 -6.91
C ARG A 136 16.17 8.83 -8.12
N LYS A 137 17.20 9.35 -8.78
CA LYS A 137 17.05 10.19 -9.97
C LYS A 137 16.46 9.39 -11.12
N GLY A 138 15.41 9.94 -11.77
CA GLY A 138 14.80 9.34 -12.94
C GLY A 138 14.22 7.96 -12.72
N TYR A 139 13.87 7.60 -11.50
CA TYR A 139 13.39 6.26 -11.13
C TYR A 139 12.14 5.86 -11.92
N TYR A 140 11.22 6.80 -12.14
CA TYR A 140 10.01 6.57 -12.91
C TYR A 140 10.28 6.88 -14.37
N SER A 141 10.55 5.84 -15.17
CA SER A 141 10.96 5.99 -16.57
C SER A 141 9.88 6.57 -17.48
N ASP A 142 8.61 6.50 -17.08
CA ASP A 142 7.49 7.03 -17.85
C ASP A 142 7.52 8.55 -17.98
N THR A 143 7.84 9.24 -16.89
CA THR A 143 7.89 10.72 -16.82
C THR A 143 9.29 11.24 -16.54
N ASN A 144 10.27 10.35 -16.37
CA ASN A 144 11.62 10.66 -15.90
C ASN A 144 11.63 11.37 -14.55
N GLU A 145 10.60 11.13 -13.75
CA GLU A 145 10.42 11.74 -12.44
C GLU A 145 11.29 11.03 -11.40
N ASP A 146 11.83 11.80 -10.45
CA ASP A 146 12.59 11.25 -9.33
C ASP A 146 11.66 10.57 -8.33
N ALA A 147 12.20 9.62 -7.58
CA ALA A 147 11.54 9.04 -6.42
C ALA A 147 12.21 9.52 -5.13
N ILE A 148 11.39 9.77 -4.12
CA ILE A 148 11.87 9.92 -2.75
C ILE A 148 11.86 8.52 -2.13
N ILE A 149 12.99 8.11 -1.55
CA ILE A 149 13.09 6.88 -0.78
C ILE A 149 12.77 7.23 0.66
N MET A 150 11.77 6.55 1.22
CA MET A 150 11.35 6.77 2.60
C MET A 150 11.49 5.49 3.41
N TRP A 151 11.81 5.65 4.71
CA TRP A 151 11.96 4.55 5.65
C TRP A 151 11.20 4.83 6.93
N LYS A 152 10.55 3.79 7.43
CA LYS A 152 10.04 3.72 8.81
C LYS A 152 10.88 2.67 9.52
N ASP A 153 11.74 3.12 10.43
CA ASP A 153 12.76 2.28 11.05
C ASP A 153 12.22 1.41 12.18
N ASP A 154 11.07 1.72 12.71
CA ASP A 154 10.47 1.01 13.82
C ASP A 154 8.98 0.76 13.53
N LEU A 155 8.64 -0.51 13.34
CA LEU A 155 7.26 -0.94 13.09
C LEU A 155 6.50 -1.26 14.37
N SER A 156 7.10 -1.06 15.54
CA SER A 156 6.41 -1.27 16.82
C SER A 156 5.15 -0.41 16.89
N PRO A 157 4.06 -0.90 17.50
CA PRO A 157 2.85 -0.10 17.66
C PRO A 157 3.13 1.16 18.46
N ASP A 158 2.52 2.29 18.07
CA ASP A 158 2.62 3.54 18.84
C ASP A 158 1.93 3.40 20.20
N SER A 159 0.91 2.52 20.27
CA SER A 159 0.24 2.16 21.52
C SER A 159 -0.19 0.71 21.48
N PRO A 160 -0.36 0.04 22.64
CA PRO A 160 -0.85 -1.34 22.68
C PRO A 160 -2.21 -1.56 22.01
N GLN A 161 -3.04 -0.50 21.94
CA GLN A 161 -4.37 -0.58 21.34
C GLN A 161 -4.34 -0.61 19.80
N GLU A 162 -3.23 -0.27 19.17
CA GLU A 162 -3.13 -0.36 17.71
C GLU A 162 -3.27 -1.78 17.20
N ASP A 163 -2.81 -2.77 17.98
CA ASP A 163 -2.93 -4.18 17.63
C ASP A 163 -4.34 -4.72 17.89
N GLU A 164 -5.17 -3.98 18.61
CA GLU A 164 -6.55 -4.37 18.88
C GLU A 164 -7.52 -3.90 17.79
N VAL A 165 -7.07 -3.10 16.86
CA VAL A 165 -7.91 -2.69 15.73
C VAL A 165 -8.29 -3.94 14.95
N LYS A 166 -9.59 -4.19 14.86
CA LYS A 166 -10.13 -5.41 14.26
C LYS A 166 -10.05 -5.34 12.75
N TRP A 167 -8.94 -5.78 12.22
CA TRP A 167 -8.83 -6.05 10.81
C TRP A 167 -9.39 -7.44 10.58
N MET A 168 -10.47 -7.52 9.87
CA MET A 168 -11.07 -8.79 9.48
C MET A 168 -10.27 -9.36 8.33
N MET A 169 -9.51 -10.36 8.59
CA MET A 169 -8.71 -11.04 7.57
C MET A 169 -9.46 -12.22 6.98
#